data_d37b0a79454afaf566fc1eafdb3490b1
#
_entry.id   d37b0a79454afaf566fc1eafdb3490b1
#
_cell.length_a   1.000
_cell.length_b   1.000
_cell.length_c   1.000
_cell.angle_alpha   90.00
_cell.angle_beta   90.00
_cell.angle_gamma   90.00
#
_symmetry.space_group_name_H-M   'P 1'
#
loop_
_entity.id
_entity.type
_entity.pdbx_description
1 polymer ?
#
loop_
_entity_poly.entity_id
_entity_poly.type
_entity_poly.pdbx_seq_one_letter_code
_entity_poly.pdbx_strand_id
1 'polypeptide(L)'
;EIMKIEKKQQIRGPSENPGRTKSKWYRKKWLRVTAVCLVTVLVVSEFVIHYTAQQEIQTDFGPETLLDAQIQEVLKDPMKVLEAFKDAKRQLQDKQQKLLDACNKAEKLIKEEKYEEAIEPVDYLLKEMELTEEEKIQMKMTRTALCFSAGRFDEAMEGCTELINLDRSEEGYYYFMRSVCSIQKEDYSQAKDDLLEALAHGYKDEALCYVHLAFCENYLEDYKEVLKYAELAEEKGAEDVYHATLTYLMAVASLKEEKFQDSISYITELLETDQYKTSGDLYFYRGVSELTLEEYQKAYDDFQKAMKYGLTNAQETGGEQKKESNTMLYYNRGIAALGLNRQEDATEDLRKVVENNDYPELTEAAEELLDMLKSGKSDSIQTEDVSSKTDETK
;
A
#
# COMPACT_ATOMS: atom_id res chain seq x y z
N GLU A 1 -17.75 -9.22 -23.63
CA GLU A 1 -17.78 -10.43 -22.74
C GLU A 1 -16.42 -10.75 -22.18
N ILE A 2 -15.32 -10.68 -22.95
CA ILE A 2 -13.94 -10.82 -22.43
C ILE A 2 -13.71 -9.87 -21.24
N MET A 3 -14.12 -8.61 -21.36
CA MET A 3 -14.05 -7.62 -20.26
C MET A 3 -15.00 -7.92 -19.09
N LYS A 4 -16.08 -8.69 -19.28
CA LYS A 4 -16.96 -9.13 -18.20
C LYS A 4 -16.43 -10.33 -17.42
N ILE A 5 -15.72 -11.23 -18.11
CA ILE A 5 -15.04 -12.36 -17.47
C ILE A 5 -13.89 -11.85 -16.58
N GLU A 6 -13.16 -10.84 -17.06
CA GLU A 6 -12.10 -10.17 -16.27
C GLU A 6 -12.63 -9.40 -15.04
N LYS A 7 -13.90 -8.91 -15.06
CA LYS A 7 -14.52 -8.32 -13.87
C LYS A 7 -14.67 -9.28 -12.69
N LYS A 8 -14.61 -10.60 -12.91
CA LYS A 8 -14.59 -11.62 -11.86
C LYS A 8 -13.19 -12.04 -11.43
N GLN A 9 -12.18 -11.75 -12.25
CA GLN A 9 -10.78 -11.93 -11.87
C GLN A 9 -10.22 -10.55 -11.54
N GLN A 10 -10.03 -10.26 -10.26
CA GLN A 10 -9.22 -9.10 -9.85
C GLN A 10 -7.91 -9.17 -10.63
N ILE A 11 -7.65 -8.17 -11.48
CA ILE A 11 -6.35 -8.00 -12.12
C ILE A 11 -5.37 -7.67 -10.99
N ARG A 12 -4.83 -8.70 -10.35
CA ARG A 12 -3.69 -8.56 -9.45
C ARG A 12 -2.49 -8.36 -10.35
N GLY A 13 -1.86 -7.22 -10.21
CA GLY A 13 -0.61 -6.92 -10.90
C GLY A 13 0.46 -7.99 -10.69
N PRO A 14 1.59 -7.91 -11.42
CA PRO A 14 2.64 -8.92 -11.35
C PRO A 14 2.99 -9.26 -9.90
N SER A 15 3.21 -10.54 -9.63
CA SER A 15 3.26 -11.21 -8.32
C SER A 15 4.37 -10.79 -7.34
N GLU A 16 5.17 -9.83 -7.67
CA GLU A 16 5.85 -9.07 -6.65
C GLU A 16 4.84 -8.10 -6.04
N ASN A 17 4.15 -8.60 -4.99
CA ASN A 17 3.36 -7.77 -4.12
C ASN A 17 4.14 -6.47 -3.87
N PRO A 18 3.78 -5.35 -4.52
CA PRO A 18 4.52 -4.09 -4.34
C PRO A 18 4.55 -3.68 -2.87
N GLY A 19 3.66 -4.25 -2.04
CA GLY A 19 3.70 -4.17 -0.60
C GLY A 19 4.93 -4.81 0.04
N ARG A 20 5.52 -5.91 -0.48
CA ARG A 20 6.69 -6.54 0.16
C ARG A 20 8.01 -5.84 -0.12
N THR A 21 8.23 -5.35 -1.32
CA THR A 21 9.43 -4.53 -1.64
C THR A 21 9.24 -3.08 -1.19
N LYS A 22 8.02 -2.53 -1.29
CA LYS A 22 7.67 -1.20 -0.80
C LYS A 22 7.67 -1.15 0.74
N SER A 23 7.25 -2.20 1.45
CA SER A 23 7.38 -2.24 2.91
C SER A 23 8.84 -2.06 3.35
N LYS A 24 9.83 -2.57 2.60
CA LYS A 24 11.25 -2.33 2.88
C LYS A 24 11.67 -0.88 2.61
N TRP A 25 11.11 -0.22 1.61
CA TRP A 25 11.44 1.17 1.27
C TRP A 25 10.72 2.15 2.22
N TYR A 26 9.43 1.97 2.47
CA TYR A 26 8.69 2.67 3.53
C TYR A 26 9.35 2.46 4.88
N ARG A 27 9.73 1.22 5.23
CA ARG A 27 10.54 0.93 6.41
C ARG A 27 11.82 1.75 6.45
N LYS A 28 12.56 1.93 5.32
CA LYS A 28 13.78 2.74 5.30
C LYS A 28 13.51 4.25 5.44
N LYS A 29 12.47 4.79 4.80
CA LYS A 29 12.09 6.21 4.93
C LYS A 29 11.54 6.48 6.35
N TRP A 30 10.72 5.56 6.86
CA TRP A 30 10.23 5.58 8.24
C TRP A 30 11.33 5.38 9.28
N LEU A 31 12.29 4.49 9.03
CA LEU A 31 13.48 4.34 9.89
C LEU A 31 14.31 5.64 9.97
N ARG A 32 14.30 6.47 8.92
CA ARG A 32 14.93 7.80 9.00
C ARG A 32 14.11 8.76 9.84
N VAL A 33 12.78 8.73 9.73
CA VAL A 33 11.88 9.54 10.57
C VAL A 33 11.94 9.05 12.03
N THR A 34 11.89 7.75 12.28
CA THR A 34 12.06 7.19 13.63
C THR A 34 13.46 7.43 14.20
N ALA A 35 14.51 7.44 13.36
CA ALA A 35 15.86 7.80 13.80
C ALA A 35 15.96 9.29 14.18
N VAL A 36 15.25 10.19 13.49
CA VAL A 36 15.16 11.60 13.87
C VAL A 36 14.34 11.74 15.17
N CYS A 37 13.24 11.02 15.33
CA CYS A 37 12.46 10.98 16.58
C CYS A 37 13.29 10.38 17.73
N LEU A 38 14.15 9.39 17.47
CA LEU A 38 15.07 8.83 18.47
C LEU A 38 16.11 9.83 18.93
N VAL A 39 16.67 10.64 18.02
CA VAL A 39 17.61 11.71 18.40
C VAL A 39 16.91 12.77 19.24
N THR A 40 15.63 13.10 18.94
CA THR A 40 14.85 14.01 19.80
C THR A 40 14.53 13.37 21.15
N VAL A 41 14.20 12.08 21.22
CA VAL A 41 13.98 11.37 22.50
C VAL A 41 15.28 11.32 23.34
N LEU A 42 16.45 11.12 22.70
CA LEU A 42 17.74 11.13 23.40
C LEU A 42 18.11 12.53 23.92
N VAL A 43 17.85 13.58 23.14
CA VAL A 43 18.05 14.97 23.55
C VAL A 43 17.07 15.33 24.69
N VAL A 44 15.82 14.84 24.61
CA VAL A 44 14.82 15.03 25.64
C VAL A 44 15.19 14.25 26.92
N SER A 45 15.72 13.02 26.84
CA SER A 45 16.14 12.27 28.01
C SER A 45 17.30 12.95 28.76
N GLU A 46 18.29 13.51 28.04
CA GLU A 46 19.35 14.33 28.68
C GLU A 46 18.79 15.63 29.26
N PHE A 47 17.80 16.25 28.59
CA PHE A 47 17.18 17.48 29.06
C PHE A 47 16.29 17.24 30.29
N VAL A 48 15.50 16.14 30.29
CA VAL A 48 14.65 15.74 31.44
C VAL A 48 15.52 15.40 32.65
N ILE A 49 16.63 14.69 32.46
CA ILE A 49 17.57 14.40 33.57
C ILE A 49 18.17 15.70 34.13
N HIS A 50 18.44 16.68 33.26
CA HIS A 50 18.99 17.98 33.70
C HIS A 50 17.92 18.90 34.29
N TYR A 51 16.69 18.86 33.76
CA TYR A 51 15.55 19.69 34.21
C TYR A 51 14.96 19.22 35.54
N THR A 52 14.81 17.93 35.76
CA THR A 52 14.38 17.38 37.04
C THR A 52 15.40 17.64 38.16
N ALA A 53 16.69 17.64 37.82
CA ALA A 53 17.74 18.03 38.75
C ALA A 53 17.71 19.53 39.13
N GLN A 54 17.16 20.40 38.25
CA GLN A 54 16.99 21.84 38.56
C GLN A 54 15.67 22.20 39.20
N GLN A 55 14.59 21.39 39.05
CA GLN A 55 13.30 21.64 39.68
C GLN A 55 13.24 21.23 41.18
N GLU A 56 14.25 20.55 41.72
CA GLU A 56 14.33 20.24 43.14
C GLU A 56 14.38 21.47 44.07
N ILE A 57 14.29 22.72 43.57
CA ILE A 57 14.45 23.96 44.37
C ILE A 57 13.26 24.92 44.31
N GLN A 58 12.23 24.67 43.48
CA GLN A 58 11.03 25.52 43.48
C GLN A 58 9.74 24.72 43.73
N THR A 59 9.51 24.30 44.93
CA THR A 59 8.15 23.98 45.38
C THR A 59 7.46 25.28 45.76
N ASP A 60 6.59 25.74 44.88
CA ASP A 60 5.66 26.81 45.16
C ASP A 60 4.59 26.30 46.13
N PHE A 61 4.74 26.62 47.41
CA PHE A 61 3.75 26.32 48.41
C PHE A 61 2.61 27.35 48.35
N GLY A 62 1.48 26.94 47.76
CA GLY A 62 0.23 27.72 47.83
C GLY A 62 -0.45 27.64 49.22
N PRO A 63 -1.53 28.32 49.43
CA PRO A 63 -1.82 29.19 50.61
C PRO A 63 -1.98 28.52 51.96
N GLU A 64 -1.60 29.29 52.95
CA GLU A 64 -1.20 29.07 54.33
C GLU A 64 -2.19 28.43 55.33
N THR A 65 -3.36 27.92 54.99
CA THR A 65 -4.37 27.56 55.99
C THR A 65 -4.64 26.05 56.22
N LEU A 66 -4.21 25.18 55.31
CA LEU A 66 -4.27 23.71 55.50
C LEU A 66 -2.90 23.10 55.85
N LEU A 67 -1.85 23.81 55.52
CA LEU A 67 -0.47 23.41 55.70
C LEU A 67 -0.04 23.46 57.17
N ASP A 68 -0.54 24.46 57.93
CA ASP A 68 -0.14 24.67 59.35
C ASP A 68 -0.53 23.51 60.30
N ALA A 69 -1.68 22.89 60.14
CA ALA A 69 -2.08 21.77 60.98
C ALA A 69 -1.30 20.47 60.67
N GLN A 70 -1.03 20.20 59.40
CA GLN A 70 -0.24 19.03 58.96
C GLN A 70 1.25 19.23 59.24
N ILE A 71 1.78 20.45 59.08
CA ILE A 71 3.16 20.79 59.40
C ILE A 71 3.39 20.73 60.94
N GLN A 72 2.45 21.17 61.74
CA GLN A 72 2.56 21.09 63.22
C GLN A 72 2.52 19.66 63.73
N GLU A 73 1.78 18.76 63.10
CA GLU A 73 1.76 17.34 63.47
C GLU A 73 3.04 16.61 63.02
N VAL A 74 3.57 17.00 61.83
CA VAL A 74 4.83 16.52 61.27
C VAL A 74 6.04 17.01 62.05
N LEU A 75 6.04 18.25 62.53
CA LEU A 75 7.11 18.82 63.36
C LEU A 75 7.17 18.23 64.81
N LYS A 76 6.15 17.48 65.28
CA LYS A 76 6.17 16.78 66.55
C LYS A 76 7.13 15.60 66.60
N ASP A 77 7.52 15.05 65.44
CA ASP A 77 8.48 13.95 65.35
C ASP A 77 9.45 14.16 64.15
N PRO A 78 10.54 14.92 64.32
CA PRO A 78 11.50 15.24 63.32
C PRO A 78 12.12 13.99 62.64
N MET A 79 12.15 12.86 63.35
CA MET A 79 12.69 11.62 62.79
C MET A 79 11.76 10.98 61.76
N LYS A 80 10.44 11.05 61.98
CA LYS A 80 9.46 10.60 60.97
C LYS A 80 9.48 11.45 59.70
N VAL A 81 9.69 12.76 59.84
CA VAL A 81 9.86 13.66 58.70
C VAL A 81 11.09 13.26 57.90
N LEU A 82 12.20 13.00 58.60
CA LEU A 82 13.45 12.61 57.92
C LEU A 82 13.31 11.24 57.23
N GLU A 83 12.61 10.29 57.82
CA GLU A 83 12.31 8.99 57.20
C GLU A 83 11.40 9.14 55.97
N ALA A 84 10.31 9.92 56.08
CA ALA A 84 9.42 10.21 54.97
C ALA A 84 10.17 10.90 53.80
N PHE A 85 11.08 11.82 54.11
CA PHE A 85 11.93 12.48 53.12
C PHE A 85 12.91 11.49 52.44
N LYS A 86 13.50 10.59 53.20
CA LYS A 86 14.38 9.53 52.65
C LYS A 86 13.62 8.56 51.77
N ASP A 87 12.40 8.19 52.18
CA ASP A 87 11.55 7.29 51.40
C ASP A 87 11.03 7.98 50.16
N ALA A 88 10.62 9.24 50.20
CA ALA A 88 10.26 10.03 49.03
C ALA A 88 11.43 10.17 48.04
N LYS A 89 12.63 10.47 48.54
CA LYS A 89 13.84 10.53 47.73
C LYS A 89 14.17 9.18 47.05
N ARG A 90 14.03 8.08 47.81
CA ARG A 90 14.24 6.73 47.26
C ARG A 90 13.21 6.41 46.17
N GLN A 91 11.92 6.70 46.41
CA GLN A 91 10.86 6.51 45.46
C GLN A 91 11.09 7.32 44.18
N LEU A 92 11.55 8.57 44.29
CA LEU A 92 11.89 9.42 43.14
C LEU A 92 13.07 8.85 42.37
N GLN A 93 14.13 8.39 43.03
CA GLN A 93 15.27 7.75 42.40
C GLN A 93 14.87 6.45 41.69
N ASP A 94 14.03 5.63 42.34
CA ASP A 94 13.53 4.40 41.71
C ASP A 94 12.65 4.70 40.51
N LYS A 95 11.81 5.75 40.55
CA LYS A 95 11.02 6.18 39.38
C LYS A 95 11.93 6.67 38.26
N GLN A 96 12.91 7.51 38.51
CA GLN A 96 13.87 8.00 37.53
C GLN A 96 14.64 6.85 36.87
N GLN A 97 15.10 5.87 37.67
CA GLN A 97 15.79 4.70 37.11
C GLN A 97 14.91 3.88 36.21
N LYS A 98 13.65 3.65 36.57
CA LYS A 98 12.69 2.92 35.72
C LYS A 98 12.41 3.62 34.37
N LEU A 99 12.31 4.96 34.39
CA LEU A 99 12.16 5.75 33.17
C LEU A 99 13.39 5.62 32.25
N LEU A 100 14.58 5.71 32.83
CA LEU A 100 15.83 5.54 32.09
C LEU A 100 15.96 4.13 31.50
N ASP A 101 15.61 3.11 32.28
CA ASP A 101 15.61 1.72 31.80
C ASP A 101 14.61 1.51 30.67
N ALA A 102 13.42 2.13 30.74
CA ALA A 102 12.42 2.08 29.68
C ALA A 102 12.91 2.78 28.40
N CYS A 103 13.55 3.95 28.50
CA CYS A 103 14.16 4.64 27.36
C CYS A 103 15.23 3.76 26.68
N ASN A 104 16.16 3.21 27.48
CA ASN A 104 17.23 2.35 26.96
C ASN A 104 16.66 1.05 26.33
N LYS A 105 15.62 0.48 26.94
CA LYS A 105 14.92 -0.70 26.39
C LYS A 105 14.26 -0.37 25.05
N ALA A 106 13.51 0.74 24.97
CA ALA A 106 12.87 1.17 23.74
C ALA A 106 13.89 1.40 22.61
N GLU A 107 14.96 2.17 22.90
CA GLU A 107 16.03 2.45 21.94
C GLU A 107 16.68 1.17 21.41
N LYS A 108 17.04 0.26 22.31
CA LYS A 108 17.63 -1.03 21.94
C LYS A 108 16.71 -1.84 21.03
N LEU A 109 15.44 -1.97 21.40
CA LEU A 109 14.45 -2.75 20.65
C LEU A 109 14.19 -2.16 19.25
N ILE A 110 14.14 -0.82 19.16
CA ILE A 110 14.00 -0.14 17.86
C ILE A 110 15.24 -0.38 16.97
N LYS A 111 16.44 -0.32 17.53
CA LYS A 111 17.68 -0.63 16.79
C LYS A 111 17.75 -2.08 16.31
N GLU A 112 17.18 -2.99 17.08
CA GLU A 112 17.07 -4.42 16.74
C GLU A 112 15.87 -4.72 15.81
N GLU A 113 15.12 -3.71 15.35
CA GLU A 113 13.89 -3.83 14.56
C GLU A 113 12.76 -4.65 15.24
N LYS A 114 12.79 -4.76 16.57
CA LYS A 114 11.77 -5.41 17.39
C LYS A 114 10.65 -4.43 17.76
N TYR A 115 9.93 -3.98 16.74
CA TYR A 115 8.96 -2.87 16.89
C TYR A 115 7.80 -3.22 17.82
N GLU A 116 7.29 -4.45 17.74
CA GLU A 116 6.22 -4.93 18.62
C GLU A 116 6.62 -4.84 20.10
N GLU A 117 7.83 -5.29 20.43
CA GLU A 117 8.34 -5.28 21.80
C GLU A 117 8.67 -3.85 22.30
N ALA A 118 8.93 -2.92 21.36
CA ALA A 118 9.27 -1.53 21.67
C ALA A 118 8.05 -0.67 22.06
N ILE A 119 6.83 -1.11 21.75
CA ILE A 119 5.59 -0.38 22.07
C ILE A 119 5.41 -0.28 23.60
N GLU A 120 5.57 -1.37 24.32
CA GLU A 120 5.38 -1.42 25.78
C GLU A 120 6.22 -0.38 26.56
N PRO A 121 7.55 -0.28 26.35
CA PRO A 121 8.34 0.74 27.02
C PRO A 121 7.97 2.16 26.61
N VAL A 122 7.54 2.40 25.37
CA VAL A 122 7.05 3.72 24.91
C VAL A 122 5.72 4.07 25.59
N ASP A 123 4.80 3.12 25.71
CA ASP A 123 3.53 3.32 26.45
C ASP A 123 3.78 3.63 27.93
N TYR A 124 4.76 2.95 28.54
CA TYR A 124 5.18 3.24 29.91
C TYR A 124 5.71 4.69 30.05
N LEU A 125 6.54 5.13 29.10
CA LEU A 125 7.08 6.51 29.11
C LEU A 125 5.96 7.56 28.93
N LEU A 126 5.04 7.34 27.97
CA LEU A 126 3.89 8.21 27.74
C LEU A 126 3.02 8.39 28.99
N LYS A 127 2.90 7.33 29.79
CA LYS A 127 2.08 7.33 31.00
C LYS A 127 2.78 7.96 32.20
N GLU A 128 4.06 7.67 32.40
CA GLU A 128 4.77 7.95 33.68
C GLU A 128 5.64 9.22 33.62
N MET A 129 5.99 9.71 32.40
CA MET A 129 6.77 10.94 32.25
C MET A 129 5.86 12.18 32.32
N GLU A 130 6.36 13.22 32.95
CA GLU A 130 5.79 14.56 32.81
C GLU A 130 6.32 15.19 31.51
N LEU A 131 5.51 15.14 30.47
CA LEU A 131 5.86 15.60 29.14
C LEU A 131 5.19 16.95 28.86
N THR A 132 5.92 17.83 28.20
CA THR A 132 5.32 19.01 27.54
C THR A 132 4.43 18.55 26.38
N GLU A 133 3.57 19.42 25.87
CA GLU A 133 2.69 19.06 24.74
C GLU A 133 3.49 18.66 23.49
N GLU A 134 4.60 19.33 23.20
CA GLU A 134 5.49 18.99 22.10
C GLU A 134 6.12 17.59 22.27
N GLU A 135 6.65 17.30 23.46
CA GLU A 135 7.24 15.99 23.78
C GLU A 135 6.19 14.88 23.70
N LYS A 136 4.97 15.18 24.16
CA LYS A 136 3.85 14.23 24.09
C LYS A 136 3.45 13.92 22.64
N ILE A 137 3.41 14.94 21.77
CA ILE A 137 3.19 14.77 20.33
C ILE A 137 4.29 13.88 19.74
N GLN A 138 5.56 14.18 19.99
CA GLN A 138 6.69 13.40 19.47
C GLN A 138 6.66 11.94 19.95
N MET A 139 6.34 11.71 21.22
CA MET A 139 6.23 10.37 21.77
C MET A 139 5.04 9.59 21.18
N LYS A 140 3.89 10.26 20.96
CA LYS A 140 2.75 9.68 20.26
C LYS A 140 3.07 9.36 18.80
N MET A 141 3.79 10.23 18.10
CA MET A 141 4.30 9.94 16.76
C MET A 141 5.18 8.69 16.74
N THR A 142 6.10 8.59 17.70
CA THR A 142 6.97 7.42 17.85
C THR A 142 6.15 6.14 18.07
N ARG A 143 5.19 6.18 18.99
CA ARG A 143 4.27 5.04 19.23
C ARG A 143 3.51 4.64 17.97
N THR A 144 2.93 5.61 17.27
CA THR A 144 2.19 5.40 16.02
C THR A 144 3.06 4.74 14.96
N ALA A 145 4.31 5.22 14.82
CA ALA A 145 5.29 4.64 13.91
C ALA A 145 5.67 3.19 14.27
N LEU A 146 5.81 2.90 15.56
CA LEU A 146 6.07 1.54 16.04
C LEU A 146 4.89 0.61 15.75
N CYS A 147 3.66 1.05 16.02
CA CYS A 147 2.45 0.29 15.70
C CYS A 147 2.37 -0.02 14.20
N PHE A 148 2.62 0.97 13.33
CA PHE A 148 2.69 0.76 11.88
C PHE A 148 3.75 -0.28 11.50
N SER A 149 4.98 -0.14 12.03
CA SER A 149 6.09 -1.03 11.72
C SER A 149 5.90 -2.45 12.23
N ALA A 150 5.12 -2.61 13.32
CA ALA A 150 4.72 -3.89 13.90
C ALA A 150 3.52 -4.53 13.17
N GLY A 151 2.89 -3.82 12.22
CA GLY A 151 1.69 -4.29 11.52
C GLY A 151 0.38 -4.10 12.31
N ARG A 152 0.42 -3.34 13.42
CA ARG A 152 -0.76 -2.99 14.25
C ARG A 152 -1.45 -1.76 13.65
N PHE A 153 -2.01 -1.94 12.44
CA PHE A 153 -2.53 -0.81 11.66
C PHE A 153 -3.71 -0.10 12.32
N ASP A 154 -4.58 -0.81 13.03
CA ASP A 154 -5.70 -0.19 13.74
C ASP A 154 -5.20 0.82 14.80
N GLU A 155 -4.23 0.43 15.61
CA GLU A 155 -3.66 1.31 16.63
C GLU A 155 -2.83 2.45 16.01
N ALA A 156 -2.19 2.21 14.87
CA ALA A 156 -1.51 3.26 14.13
C ALA A 156 -2.51 4.29 13.59
N MET A 157 -3.68 3.86 13.08
CA MET A 157 -4.76 4.75 12.64
C MET A 157 -5.36 5.56 13.79
N GLU A 158 -5.58 4.93 14.95
CA GLU A 158 -6.01 5.63 16.15
C GLU A 158 -4.99 6.71 16.56
N GLY A 159 -3.70 6.35 16.59
CA GLY A 159 -2.60 7.29 16.86
C GLY A 159 -2.55 8.46 15.88
N CYS A 160 -2.74 8.22 14.58
CA CYS A 160 -2.85 9.30 13.58
C CYS A 160 -4.04 10.21 13.86
N THR A 161 -5.20 9.64 14.21
CA THR A 161 -6.42 10.40 14.53
C THR A 161 -6.23 11.26 15.79
N GLU A 162 -5.55 10.75 16.79
CA GLU A 162 -5.20 11.54 17.97
C GLU A 162 -4.26 12.71 17.62
N LEU A 163 -3.26 12.46 16.77
CA LEU A 163 -2.28 13.44 16.33
C LEU A 163 -2.91 14.56 15.47
N ILE A 164 -3.85 14.23 14.58
CA ILE A 164 -4.63 15.22 13.83
C ILE A 164 -5.35 16.19 14.77
N ASN A 165 -5.87 15.71 15.90
CA ASN A 165 -6.56 16.55 16.86
C ASN A 165 -5.61 17.38 17.76
N LEU A 166 -4.39 16.90 17.97
CA LEU A 166 -3.41 17.53 18.87
C LEU A 166 -2.50 18.54 18.17
N ASP A 167 -2.11 18.26 16.93
CA ASP A 167 -1.12 19.05 16.20
C ASP A 167 -1.63 19.42 14.83
N ARG A 168 -2.27 20.59 14.74
CA ARG A 168 -2.82 21.12 13.49
C ARG A 168 -1.76 21.62 12.50
N SER A 169 -0.51 21.77 12.92
CA SER A 169 0.56 22.24 12.04
C SER A 169 1.03 21.17 11.05
N GLU A 170 0.83 19.91 11.38
CA GLU A 170 1.24 18.75 10.58
C GLU A 170 0.04 17.83 10.21
N GLU A 171 -1.18 18.34 10.21
CA GLU A 171 -2.40 17.59 9.88
C GLU A 171 -2.27 16.81 8.57
N GLY A 172 -1.78 17.45 7.51
CA GLY A 172 -1.59 16.81 6.21
C GLY A 172 -0.67 15.57 6.27
N TYR A 173 0.35 15.61 7.10
CA TYR A 173 1.25 14.46 7.32
C TYR A 173 0.53 13.31 8.04
N TYR A 174 -0.28 13.60 9.04
CA TYR A 174 -1.00 12.56 9.79
C TYR A 174 -2.12 11.91 8.97
N TYR A 175 -2.82 12.68 8.14
CA TYR A 175 -3.76 12.14 7.15
C TYR A 175 -3.05 11.22 6.16
N PHE A 176 -1.92 11.64 5.61
CA PHE A 176 -1.12 10.78 4.73
C PHE A 176 -0.70 9.48 5.43
N MET A 177 -0.25 9.54 6.66
CA MET A 177 0.11 8.35 7.44
C MET A 177 -1.07 7.41 7.65
N ARG A 178 -2.25 7.96 7.96
CA ARG A 178 -3.47 7.17 8.16
C ARG A 178 -3.91 6.49 6.87
N SER A 179 -3.80 7.18 5.74
CA SER A 179 -4.08 6.61 4.42
C SER A 179 -3.18 5.41 4.11
N VAL A 180 -1.89 5.48 4.46
CA VAL A 180 -0.96 4.35 4.26
C VAL A 180 -1.38 3.15 5.12
N CYS A 181 -1.86 3.35 6.35
CA CYS A 181 -2.42 2.28 7.17
C CYS A 181 -3.67 1.67 6.53
N SER A 182 -4.58 2.51 6.00
CA SER A 182 -5.80 2.06 5.32
C SER A 182 -5.47 1.24 4.06
N ILE A 183 -4.45 1.63 3.28
CA ILE A 183 -3.96 0.84 2.14
C ILE A 183 -3.46 -0.55 2.59
N GLN A 184 -2.75 -0.63 3.72
CA GLN A 184 -2.28 -1.92 4.23
C GLN A 184 -3.43 -2.84 4.70
N LYS A 185 -4.56 -2.25 5.06
CA LYS A 185 -5.81 -2.94 5.40
C LYS A 185 -6.72 -3.19 4.19
N GLU A 186 -6.30 -2.80 3.00
CA GLU A 186 -7.08 -2.88 1.76
C GLU A 186 -8.38 -2.02 1.80
N ASP A 187 -8.45 -1.04 2.72
CA ASP A 187 -9.52 -0.04 2.75
C ASP A 187 -9.16 1.16 1.85
N TYR A 188 -9.29 0.94 0.56
CA TYR A 188 -8.89 1.93 -0.46
C TYR A 188 -9.79 3.16 -0.46
N SER A 189 -11.06 3.03 -0.04
CA SER A 189 -11.98 4.16 0.07
C SER A 189 -11.55 5.13 1.17
N GLN A 190 -11.28 4.62 2.38
CA GLN A 190 -10.77 5.44 3.47
C GLN A 190 -9.39 6.03 3.15
N ALA A 191 -8.53 5.25 2.48
CA ALA A 191 -7.22 5.72 2.06
C ALA A 191 -7.31 6.90 1.09
N LYS A 192 -8.20 6.84 0.11
CA LYS A 192 -8.49 7.92 -0.83
C LYS A 192 -8.93 9.20 -0.10
N ASP A 193 -9.91 9.08 0.79
CA ASP A 193 -10.41 10.22 1.56
C ASP A 193 -9.29 10.88 2.36
N ASP A 194 -8.48 10.09 3.06
CA ASP A 194 -7.35 10.60 3.84
C ASP A 194 -6.25 11.23 2.96
N LEU A 195 -6.01 10.72 1.75
CA LEU A 195 -5.05 11.32 0.81
C LEU A 195 -5.52 12.68 0.31
N LEU A 196 -6.82 12.82 0.04
CA LEU A 196 -7.41 14.09 -0.35
C LEU A 196 -7.34 15.12 0.79
N GLU A 197 -7.60 14.69 2.02
CA GLU A 197 -7.42 15.53 3.22
C GLU A 197 -5.93 15.89 3.41
N ALA A 198 -5.00 14.97 3.17
CA ALA A 198 -3.57 15.25 3.24
C ALA A 198 -3.15 16.38 2.28
N LEU A 199 -3.66 16.35 1.05
CA LEU A 199 -3.44 17.43 0.07
C LEU A 199 -4.11 18.75 0.51
N ALA A 200 -5.35 18.69 0.99
CA ALA A 200 -6.09 19.86 1.46
C ALA A 200 -5.41 20.56 2.64
N HIS A 201 -4.75 19.79 3.52
CA HIS A 201 -3.99 20.27 4.67
C HIS A 201 -2.50 20.48 4.39
N GLY A 202 -2.11 20.58 3.12
CA GLY A 202 -0.80 21.04 2.69
C GLY A 202 0.34 20.03 2.91
N TYR A 203 0.07 18.73 2.77
CA TYR A 203 1.14 17.74 2.76
C TYR A 203 2.13 18.05 1.63
N LYS A 204 3.41 18.11 1.98
CA LYS A 204 4.45 18.67 1.10
C LYS A 204 4.76 17.80 -0.13
N ASP A 205 4.63 16.49 0.00
CA ASP A 205 4.90 15.56 -1.09
C ASP A 205 3.60 15.25 -1.85
N GLU A 206 3.11 16.25 -2.60
CA GLU A 206 1.89 16.11 -3.40
C GLU A 206 2.01 14.96 -4.41
N ALA A 207 3.19 14.82 -5.05
CA ALA A 207 3.43 13.76 -6.02
C ALA A 207 3.19 12.37 -5.41
N LEU A 208 3.68 12.16 -4.20
CA LEU A 208 3.47 10.89 -3.48
C LEU A 208 1.99 10.64 -3.15
N CYS A 209 1.24 11.69 -2.78
CA CYS A 209 -0.21 11.57 -2.59
C CYS A 209 -0.90 11.12 -3.87
N TYR A 210 -0.57 11.73 -5.03
CA TYR A 210 -1.16 11.37 -6.31
C TYR A 210 -0.80 9.95 -6.74
N VAL A 211 0.44 9.49 -6.49
CA VAL A 211 0.81 8.08 -6.70
C VAL A 211 -0.10 7.13 -5.91
N HIS A 212 -0.34 7.46 -4.64
CA HIS A 212 -1.22 6.64 -3.80
C HIS A 212 -2.69 6.75 -4.19
N LEU A 213 -3.16 7.93 -4.63
CA LEU A 213 -4.51 8.10 -5.17
C LEU A 213 -4.72 7.25 -6.42
N ALA A 214 -3.80 7.31 -7.40
CA ALA A 214 -3.87 6.46 -8.59
C ALA A 214 -3.91 4.96 -8.22
N PHE A 215 -3.13 4.57 -7.21
CA PHE A 215 -3.16 3.19 -6.71
C PHE A 215 -4.50 2.82 -6.09
N CYS A 216 -5.07 3.67 -5.22
CA CYS A 216 -6.37 3.42 -4.60
C CYS A 216 -7.49 3.35 -5.64
N GLU A 217 -7.52 4.28 -6.60
CA GLU A 217 -8.54 4.32 -7.65
C GLU A 217 -8.49 3.08 -8.55
N ASN A 218 -7.30 2.51 -8.80
CA ASN A 218 -7.19 1.25 -9.53
C ASN A 218 -7.89 0.09 -8.81
N TYR A 219 -7.83 0.04 -7.47
CA TYR A 219 -8.57 -0.97 -6.70
C TYR A 219 -10.06 -0.65 -6.54
N LEU A 220 -10.43 0.63 -6.64
CA LEU A 220 -11.82 1.09 -6.68
C LEU A 220 -12.43 1.00 -8.08
N GLU A 221 -11.66 0.57 -9.07
CA GLU A 221 -12.04 0.43 -10.48
C GLU A 221 -12.46 1.75 -11.16
N ASP A 222 -12.03 2.91 -10.63
CA ASP A 222 -12.22 4.21 -11.29
C ASP A 222 -11.02 4.56 -12.17
N TYR A 223 -10.99 3.95 -13.35
CA TYR A 223 -9.84 4.04 -14.25
C TYR A 223 -9.61 5.43 -14.84
N LYS A 224 -10.65 6.27 -14.89
CA LYS A 224 -10.49 7.68 -15.29
C LYS A 224 -9.71 8.48 -14.26
N GLU A 225 -10.03 8.29 -12.99
CA GLU A 225 -9.29 8.94 -11.91
C GLU A 225 -7.87 8.36 -11.77
N VAL A 226 -7.66 7.06 -12.09
CA VAL A 226 -6.30 6.47 -12.18
C VAL A 226 -5.44 7.28 -13.15
N LEU A 227 -5.90 7.47 -14.39
CA LEU A 227 -5.15 8.22 -15.40
C LEU A 227 -4.87 9.63 -14.95
N LYS A 228 -5.88 10.33 -14.45
CA LYS A 228 -5.75 11.70 -13.95
C LYS A 228 -4.73 11.83 -12.83
N TYR A 229 -4.80 10.96 -11.81
CA TYR A 229 -3.87 11.04 -10.69
C TYR A 229 -2.46 10.57 -11.05
N ALA A 230 -2.31 9.64 -11.98
CA ALA A 230 -1.01 9.24 -12.50
C ALA A 230 -0.33 10.42 -13.25
N GLU A 231 -1.05 11.11 -14.12
CA GLU A 231 -0.56 12.31 -14.81
C GLU A 231 -0.18 13.43 -13.81
N LEU A 232 -1.03 13.68 -12.79
CA LEU A 232 -0.71 14.66 -11.76
C LEU A 232 0.53 14.27 -10.95
N ALA A 233 0.74 12.97 -10.67
CA ALA A 233 1.93 12.50 -9.98
C ALA A 233 3.20 12.80 -10.78
N GLU A 234 3.18 12.57 -12.09
CA GLU A 234 4.29 12.89 -12.99
C GLU A 234 4.51 14.41 -13.10
N GLU A 235 3.44 15.20 -13.27
CA GLU A 235 3.52 16.67 -13.31
C GLU A 235 4.14 17.26 -12.05
N LYS A 236 3.82 16.68 -10.87
CA LYS A 236 4.37 17.10 -9.58
C LYS A 236 5.77 16.53 -9.31
N GLY A 237 6.35 15.80 -10.25
CA GLY A 237 7.70 15.28 -10.17
C GLY A 237 7.83 14.06 -9.26
N ALA A 238 6.96 13.07 -9.45
CA ALA A 238 7.09 11.79 -8.75
C ALA A 238 8.49 11.20 -8.93
N GLU A 239 9.06 10.63 -7.85
CA GLU A 239 10.39 10.03 -7.89
C GLU A 239 10.44 8.88 -8.92
N ASP A 240 11.56 8.71 -9.63
CA ASP A 240 11.78 7.66 -10.65
C ASP A 240 11.41 6.24 -10.16
N VAL A 241 11.49 6.01 -8.84
CA VAL A 241 11.10 4.73 -8.24
C VAL A 241 9.61 4.39 -8.44
N TYR A 242 8.77 5.38 -8.69
CA TYR A 242 7.34 5.19 -8.95
C TYR A 242 7.00 5.10 -10.43
N HIS A 243 7.91 5.48 -11.32
CA HIS A 243 7.67 5.55 -12.75
C HIS A 243 7.09 4.23 -13.30
N ALA A 244 7.75 3.10 -13.08
CA ALA A 244 7.26 1.79 -13.53
C ALA A 244 5.88 1.42 -12.93
N THR A 245 5.58 1.86 -11.72
CA THR A 245 4.27 1.64 -11.08
C THR A 245 3.19 2.50 -11.74
N LEU A 246 3.47 3.78 -11.99
CA LEU A 246 2.55 4.69 -12.66
C LEU A 246 2.30 4.24 -14.09
N THR A 247 3.34 3.91 -14.85
CA THR A 247 3.22 3.37 -16.22
C THR A 247 2.36 2.10 -16.26
N TYR A 248 2.53 1.19 -15.27
CA TYR A 248 1.68 0.00 -15.17
C TYR A 248 0.21 0.36 -14.89
N LEU A 249 -0.05 1.28 -13.95
CA LEU A 249 -1.41 1.73 -13.64
C LEU A 249 -2.05 2.40 -14.88
N MET A 250 -1.31 3.26 -15.57
CA MET A 250 -1.77 3.91 -16.81
C MET A 250 -2.04 2.89 -17.93
N ALA A 251 -1.21 1.86 -18.06
CA ALA A 251 -1.42 0.79 -19.04
C ALA A 251 -2.73 0.04 -18.81
N VAL A 252 -2.98 -0.37 -17.54
CA VAL A 252 -4.20 -1.09 -17.17
C VAL A 252 -5.42 -0.19 -17.30
N ALA A 253 -5.34 1.04 -16.78
CA ALA A 253 -6.45 1.99 -16.85
C ALA A 253 -6.80 2.36 -18.29
N SER A 254 -5.79 2.54 -19.16
CA SER A 254 -6.00 2.81 -20.59
C SER A 254 -6.68 1.63 -21.29
N LEU A 255 -6.29 0.39 -20.97
CA LEU A 255 -6.96 -0.80 -21.49
C LEU A 255 -8.43 -0.84 -21.07
N LYS A 256 -8.73 -0.54 -19.82
CA LYS A 256 -10.11 -0.55 -19.27
C LYS A 256 -10.97 0.61 -19.79
N GLU A 257 -10.37 1.74 -20.10
CA GLU A 257 -11.03 2.90 -20.73
C GLU A 257 -11.04 2.80 -22.28
N GLU A 258 -10.72 1.62 -22.85
CA GLU A 258 -10.70 1.37 -24.30
C GLU A 258 -9.73 2.27 -25.10
N LYS A 259 -8.75 2.86 -24.41
CA LYS A 259 -7.65 3.63 -25.01
C LYS A 259 -6.51 2.70 -25.44
N PHE A 260 -6.80 1.80 -26.35
CA PHE A 260 -5.91 0.67 -26.70
C PHE A 260 -4.53 1.11 -27.16
N GLN A 261 -4.42 2.20 -27.93
CA GLN A 261 -3.13 2.68 -28.43
C GLN A 261 -2.25 3.20 -27.28
N ASP A 262 -2.84 3.89 -26.30
CA ASP A 262 -2.11 4.37 -25.11
C ASP A 262 -1.67 3.18 -24.25
N SER A 263 -2.53 2.19 -24.06
CA SER A 263 -2.20 0.95 -23.35
C SER A 263 -1.02 0.23 -24.00
N ILE A 264 -1.00 0.09 -25.35
CA ILE A 264 0.11 -0.51 -26.08
C ILE A 264 1.40 0.28 -25.83
N SER A 265 1.34 1.61 -25.84
CA SER A 265 2.50 2.46 -25.61
C SER A 265 3.11 2.22 -24.24
N TYR A 266 2.30 2.32 -23.18
CA TYR A 266 2.74 2.12 -21.79
C TYR A 266 3.26 0.70 -21.53
N ILE A 267 2.58 -0.33 -22.08
CA ILE A 267 3.05 -1.71 -21.94
C ILE A 267 4.38 -1.91 -22.68
N THR A 268 4.55 -1.30 -23.84
CA THR A 268 5.80 -1.40 -24.62
C THR A 268 6.97 -0.81 -23.81
N GLU A 269 6.78 0.35 -23.22
CA GLU A 269 7.76 0.98 -22.34
C GLU A 269 8.15 0.07 -21.16
N LEU A 270 7.18 -0.54 -20.49
CA LEU A 270 7.45 -1.49 -19.40
C LEU A 270 8.25 -2.70 -19.87
N LEU A 271 7.88 -3.28 -21.02
CA LEU A 271 8.54 -4.47 -21.60
C LEU A 271 9.98 -4.21 -22.04
N GLU A 272 10.38 -2.97 -22.28
CA GLU A 272 11.77 -2.59 -22.56
C GLU A 272 12.66 -2.66 -21.30
N THR A 273 12.08 -2.69 -20.12
CA THR A 273 12.83 -2.75 -18.85
C THR A 273 13.21 -4.20 -18.50
N ASP A 274 14.36 -4.38 -17.85
CA ASP A 274 14.82 -5.71 -17.41
C ASP A 274 13.84 -6.39 -16.44
N GLN A 275 13.10 -5.61 -15.69
CA GLN A 275 12.14 -6.10 -14.70
C GLN A 275 10.92 -6.76 -15.35
N TYR A 276 10.42 -6.22 -16.47
CA TYR A 276 9.16 -6.64 -17.07
C TYR A 276 9.29 -7.34 -18.41
N LYS A 277 10.48 -7.40 -19.02
CA LYS A 277 10.70 -7.98 -20.37
C LYS A 277 10.26 -9.43 -20.54
N THR A 278 10.02 -10.14 -19.44
CA THR A 278 9.53 -11.53 -19.43
C THR A 278 8.16 -11.65 -18.75
N SER A 279 7.41 -10.55 -18.62
CA SER A 279 6.06 -10.58 -18.03
C SER A 279 5.06 -11.11 -19.07
N GLY A 280 4.57 -12.33 -18.87
CA GLY A 280 3.54 -12.91 -19.73
C GLY A 280 2.24 -12.13 -19.68
N ASP A 281 1.88 -11.56 -18.53
CA ASP A 281 0.66 -10.75 -18.36
C ASP A 281 0.72 -9.47 -19.21
N LEU A 282 1.84 -8.78 -19.25
CA LEU A 282 1.98 -7.58 -20.08
C LEU A 282 1.92 -7.91 -21.58
N TYR A 283 2.54 -9.00 -22.01
CA TYR A 283 2.36 -9.46 -23.39
C TYR A 283 0.91 -9.82 -23.70
N PHE A 284 0.21 -10.45 -22.74
CA PHE A 284 -1.21 -10.76 -22.90
C PHE A 284 -2.06 -9.48 -23.06
N TYR A 285 -1.90 -8.50 -22.17
CA TYR A 285 -2.66 -7.24 -22.24
C TYR A 285 -2.36 -6.43 -23.49
N ARG A 286 -1.10 -6.40 -23.96
CA ARG A 286 -0.75 -5.74 -25.22
C ARG A 286 -1.36 -6.47 -26.39
N GLY A 287 -1.28 -7.78 -26.40
CA GLY A 287 -1.90 -8.61 -27.44
C GLY A 287 -3.43 -8.44 -27.50
N VAL A 288 -4.13 -8.27 -26.36
CA VAL A 288 -5.57 -7.95 -26.32
C VAL A 288 -5.84 -6.59 -26.97
N SER A 289 -5.05 -5.56 -26.61
CA SER A 289 -5.18 -4.23 -27.20
C SER A 289 -4.92 -4.24 -28.71
N GLU A 290 -3.88 -4.95 -29.16
CA GLU A 290 -3.53 -5.11 -30.58
C GLU A 290 -4.60 -5.89 -31.33
N LEU A 291 -5.19 -6.94 -30.72
CA LEU A 291 -6.27 -7.72 -31.30
C LEU A 291 -7.50 -6.85 -31.53
N THR A 292 -7.87 -6.01 -30.58
CA THR A 292 -9.02 -5.09 -30.70
C THR A 292 -8.79 -4.03 -31.80
N LEU A 293 -7.55 -3.64 -32.00
CA LEU A 293 -7.16 -2.75 -33.13
C LEU A 293 -6.95 -3.51 -34.48
N GLU A 294 -7.31 -4.79 -34.52
CA GLU A 294 -7.13 -5.66 -35.69
C GLU A 294 -5.66 -5.83 -36.14
N GLU A 295 -4.70 -5.55 -35.27
CA GLU A 295 -3.27 -5.77 -35.52
C GLU A 295 -2.89 -7.24 -35.27
N TYR A 296 -3.57 -8.14 -36.01
CA TYR A 296 -3.59 -9.60 -35.78
C TYR A 296 -2.21 -10.24 -35.64
N GLN A 297 -1.22 -9.81 -36.47
CA GLN A 297 0.13 -10.41 -36.44
C GLN A 297 0.85 -10.06 -35.13
N LYS A 298 0.75 -8.82 -34.70
CA LYS A 298 1.38 -8.38 -33.45
C LYS A 298 0.72 -9.08 -32.23
N ALA A 299 -0.62 -9.09 -32.22
CA ALA A 299 -1.39 -9.79 -31.21
C ALA A 299 -1.02 -11.27 -31.09
N TYR A 300 -0.92 -11.97 -32.24
CA TYR A 300 -0.53 -13.37 -32.26
C TYR A 300 0.87 -13.59 -31.69
N ASP A 301 1.83 -12.76 -32.08
CA ASP A 301 3.22 -12.83 -31.60
C ASP A 301 3.31 -12.56 -30.09
N ASP A 302 2.51 -11.62 -29.59
CA ASP A 302 2.48 -11.29 -28.18
C ASP A 302 1.78 -12.37 -27.34
N PHE A 303 0.71 -12.98 -27.84
CA PHE A 303 0.12 -14.15 -27.18
C PHE A 303 1.09 -15.35 -27.16
N GLN A 304 1.92 -15.53 -28.18
CA GLN A 304 2.98 -16.55 -28.14
C GLN A 304 4.02 -16.27 -27.04
N LYS A 305 4.39 -14.99 -26.86
CA LYS A 305 5.31 -14.61 -25.76
C LYS A 305 4.64 -14.77 -24.40
N ALA A 306 3.35 -14.40 -24.27
CA ALA A 306 2.58 -14.64 -23.07
C ALA A 306 2.55 -16.12 -22.68
N MET A 307 2.35 -17.02 -23.65
CA MET A 307 2.44 -18.47 -23.42
C MET A 307 3.83 -18.92 -23.01
N LYS A 308 4.87 -18.35 -23.62
CA LYS A 308 6.26 -18.71 -23.31
C LYS A 308 6.66 -18.33 -21.89
N TYR A 309 6.25 -17.15 -21.44
CA TYR A 309 6.64 -16.61 -20.14
C TYR A 309 5.68 -16.99 -19.02
N GLY A 310 4.45 -17.38 -19.35
CA GLY A 310 3.39 -17.74 -18.42
C GLY A 310 2.65 -16.55 -17.85
N LEU A 311 1.39 -16.75 -17.47
CA LEU A 311 0.59 -15.74 -16.78
C LEU A 311 0.76 -15.93 -15.26
N THR A 312 0.87 -14.82 -14.52
CA THR A 312 1.15 -14.85 -13.07
C THR A 312 0.04 -15.45 -12.24
N ASN A 313 -1.20 -15.36 -12.69
CA ASN A 313 -2.35 -15.96 -11.99
C ASN A 313 -2.27 -17.50 -11.88
N ALA A 314 -1.36 -18.15 -12.62
CA ALA A 314 -1.12 -19.58 -12.53
C ALA A 314 -0.25 -20.00 -11.33
N GLN A 315 0.36 -19.06 -10.56
CA GLN A 315 1.38 -19.36 -9.56
C GLN A 315 0.97 -19.13 -8.10
N GLU A 316 -0.14 -18.42 -7.80
CA GLU A 316 -0.42 -17.93 -6.43
C GLU A 316 -1.43 -18.73 -5.60
N THR A 317 -2.06 -19.78 -6.11
CA THR A 317 -2.89 -20.66 -5.28
C THR A 317 -2.05 -21.78 -4.67
N GLY A 318 -1.44 -21.51 -3.53
CA GLY A 318 -0.74 -22.51 -2.71
C GLY A 318 -1.71 -23.56 -2.18
N GLY A 319 -1.82 -24.67 -2.89
CA GLY A 319 -2.61 -25.82 -2.52
C GLY A 319 -3.16 -26.48 -3.78
N GLU A 320 -2.56 -27.63 -4.17
CA GLU A 320 -2.86 -28.41 -5.37
C GLU A 320 -2.94 -27.55 -6.65
N GLN A 321 -1.87 -27.57 -7.43
CA GLN A 321 -1.75 -26.92 -8.72
C GLN A 321 -2.95 -27.31 -9.62
N LYS A 322 -4.08 -26.60 -9.49
CA LYS A 322 -4.95 -26.42 -10.61
C LYS A 322 -4.12 -25.55 -11.57
N LYS A 323 -3.62 -26.20 -12.62
CA LYS A 323 -3.14 -25.55 -13.81
C LYS A 323 -4.29 -24.61 -14.22
N GLU A 324 -4.23 -23.33 -13.83
CA GLU A 324 -5.18 -22.36 -14.37
C GLU A 324 -5.01 -22.46 -15.87
N SER A 325 -6.12 -22.73 -16.53
CA SER A 325 -6.07 -23.02 -17.94
C SER A 325 -5.75 -21.73 -18.66
N ASN A 326 -4.85 -21.77 -19.58
CA ASN A 326 -4.57 -20.66 -20.50
C ASN A 326 -5.74 -20.44 -21.49
N THR A 327 -6.98 -20.70 -21.09
CA THR A 327 -8.15 -20.70 -21.96
C THR A 327 -8.37 -19.36 -22.63
N MET A 328 -8.30 -18.26 -21.89
CA MET A 328 -8.40 -16.92 -22.49
C MET A 328 -7.26 -16.66 -23.49
N LEU A 329 -6.06 -17.12 -23.15
CA LEU A 329 -4.90 -16.96 -24.03
C LEU A 329 -5.03 -17.77 -25.32
N TYR A 330 -5.49 -19.02 -25.25
CA TYR A 330 -5.81 -19.83 -26.42
C TYR A 330 -6.93 -19.20 -27.25
N TYR A 331 -8.01 -18.73 -26.61
CA TYR A 331 -9.11 -18.09 -27.31
C TYR A 331 -8.63 -16.87 -28.12
N ASN A 332 -7.96 -15.92 -27.45
CA ASN A 332 -7.50 -14.69 -28.09
C ASN A 332 -6.46 -14.96 -29.20
N ARG A 333 -5.54 -15.92 -29.00
CA ARG A 333 -4.59 -16.31 -30.04
C ARG A 333 -5.28 -16.99 -31.21
N GLY A 334 -6.29 -17.81 -30.95
CA GLY A 334 -7.14 -18.42 -31.95
C GLY A 334 -7.86 -17.37 -32.84
N ILE A 335 -8.43 -16.32 -32.22
CA ILE A 335 -9.05 -15.19 -32.92
C ILE A 335 -8.01 -14.44 -33.77
N ALA A 336 -6.83 -14.15 -33.20
CA ALA A 336 -5.74 -13.52 -33.97
C ALA A 336 -5.30 -14.38 -35.17
N ALA A 337 -5.24 -15.71 -35.02
CA ALA A 337 -4.93 -16.64 -36.06
C ALA A 337 -6.01 -16.65 -37.18
N LEU A 338 -7.30 -16.53 -36.80
CA LEU A 338 -8.40 -16.36 -37.80
C LEU A 338 -8.22 -15.08 -38.59
N GLY A 339 -7.93 -13.94 -37.95
CA GLY A 339 -7.64 -12.68 -38.64
C GLY A 339 -6.45 -12.77 -39.60
N LEU A 340 -5.51 -13.69 -39.36
CA LEU A 340 -4.37 -13.98 -40.24
C LEU A 340 -4.64 -15.06 -41.30
N ASN A 341 -5.86 -15.59 -41.39
CA ASN A 341 -6.22 -16.75 -42.22
C ASN A 341 -5.41 -18.03 -41.90
N ARG A 342 -4.90 -18.19 -40.67
CA ARG A 342 -4.18 -19.36 -40.18
C ARG A 342 -5.17 -20.36 -39.57
N GLN A 343 -5.98 -21.00 -40.41
CA GLN A 343 -7.10 -21.84 -39.96
C GLN A 343 -6.65 -23.04 -39.10
N GLU A 344 -5.48 -23.62 -39.39
CA GLU A 344 -4.95 -24.76 -38.63
C GLU A 344 -4.60 -24.34 -37.20
N ASP A 345 -3.86 -23.23 -37.01
CA ASP A 345 -3.48 -22.68 -35.73
C ASP A 345 -4.71 -22.28 -34.89
N ALA A 346 -5.69 -21.61 -35.53
CA ALA A 346 -6.94 -21.24 -34.91
C ALA A 346 -7.73 -22.47 -34.44
N THR A 347 -7.80 -23.53 -35.28
CA THR A 347 -8.51 -24.76 -34.93
C THR A 347 -7.85 -25.46 -33.76
N GLU A 348 -6.52 -25.49 -33.67
CA GLU A 348 -5.80 -26.08 -32.52
C GLU A 348 -6.10 -25.35 -31.24
N ASP A 349 -6.02 -24.02 -31.28
CA ASP A 349 -6.25 -23.20 -30.06
C ASP A 349 -7.70 -23.24 -29.60
N LEU A 350 -8.67 -23.10 -30.50
CA LEU A 350 -10.09 -23.17 -30.16
C LEU A 350 -10.49 -24.55 -29.59
N ARG A 351 -9.86 -25.66 -30.10
CA ARG A 351 -10.07 -26.98 -29.49
C ARG A 351 -9.58 -27.04 -28.03
N LYS A 352 -8.44 -26.41 -27.71
CA LYS A 352 -7.94 -26.34 -26.34
C LYS A 352 -8.89 -25.57 -25.44
N VAL A 353 -9.55 -24.52 -25.94
CA VAL A 353 -10.61 -23.81 -25.20
C VAL A 353 -11.76 -24.76 -24.84
N VAL A 354 -12.23 -25.52 -25.82
CA VAL A 354 -13.34 -26.49 -25.61
C VAL A 354 -12.92 -27.64 -24.69
N GLU A 355 -11.70 -28.15 -24.80
CA GLU A 355 -11.14 -29.21 -23.97
C GLU A 355 -11.00 -28.77 -22.49
N ASN A 356 -10.59 -27.52 -22.26
CA ASN A 356 -10.44 -26.99 -20.91
C ASN A 356 -11.81 -26.77 -20.23
N ASN A 357 -12.79 -26.25 -20.94
CA ASN A 357 -14.20 -26.06 -20.52
C ASN A 357 -14.37 -25.41 -19.13
N ASP A 358 -13.50 -24.48 -18.78
CA ASP A 358 -13.52 -23.75 -17.49
C ASP A 358 -14.20 -22.36 -17.59
N TYR A 359 -14.42 -21.88 -18.83
CA TYR A 359 -15.17 -20.67 -19.15
C TYR A 359 -16.30 -21.01 -20.14
N PRO A 360 -17.53 -21.28 -19.64
CA PRO A 360 -18.64 -21.74 -20.50
C PRO A 360 -18.91 -20.83 -21.70
N GLU A 361 -18.85 -19.51 -21.52
CA GLU A 361 -19.09 -18.53 -22.58
C GLU A 361 -18.01 -18.58 -23.69
N LEU A 362 -16.75 -18.74 -23.30
CA LEU A 362 -15.66 -18.89 -24.28
C LEU A 362 -15.70 -20.28 -24.94
N THR A 363 -16.14 -21.30 -24.23
CA THR A 363 -16.30 -22.65 -24.76
C THR A 363 -17.38 -22.65 -25.85
N GLU A 364 -18.55 -22.07 -25.58
CA GLU A 364 -19.63 -21.95 -26.57
C GLU A 364 -19.19 -21.15 -27.82
N ALA A 365 -18.55 -20.00 -27.60
CA ALA A 365 -18.01 -19.20 -28.72
C ALA A 365 -16.95 -19.95 -29.51
N ALA A 366 -16.09 -20.73 -28.86
CA ALA A 366 -15.08 -21.54 -29.57
C ALA A 366 -15.72 -22.69 -30.38
N GLU A 367 -16.76 -23.33 -29.86
CA GLU A 367 -17.51 -24.37 -30.60
C GLU A 367 -18.17 -23.79 -31.84
N GLU A 368 -18.82 -22.64 -31.75
CA GLU A 368 -19.41 -21.95 -32.92
C GLU A 368 -18.37 -21.64 -34.00
N LEU A 369 -17.20 -21.10 -33.58
CA LEU A 369 -16.12 -20.80 -34.51
C LEU A 369 -15.55 -22.07 -35.18
N LEU A 370 -15.39 -23.16 -34.44
CA LEU A 370 -14.95 -24.44 -34.96
C LEU A 370 -15.94 -25.03 -35.98
N ASP A 371 -17.24 -24.87 -35.77
CA ASP A 371 -18.27 -25.35 -36.68
C ASP A 371 -18.34 -24.48 -37.99
N MET A 372 -18.11 -23.16 -37.85
CA MET A 372 -17.94 -22.29 -39.01
C MET A 372 -16.72 -22.70 -39.88
N LEU A 373 -15.59 -22.98 -39.25
CA LEU A 373 -14.36 -23.45 -39.94
C LEU A 373 -14.59 -24.79 -40.67
N LYS A 374 -15.28 -25.75 -40.02
CA LYS A 374 -15.62 -27.05 -40.62
C LYS A 374 -16.55 -26.91 -41.86
N SER A 375 -17.48 -25.96 -41.78
CA SER A 375 -18.47 -25.77 -42.84
C SER A 375 -17.97 -25.04 -44.09
N GLY A 376 -16.70 -24.60 -44.09
CA GLY A 376 -16.08 -23.86 -45.21
C GLY A 376 -16.65 -22.45 -45.42
N LYS A 377 -17.39 -21.91 -44.42
CA LYS A 377 -17.94 -20.54 -44.43
C LYS A 377 -16.93 -19.50 -43.95
N SER A 378 -15.65 -19.82 -43.96
CA SER A 378 -14.57 -18.95 -43.47
C SER A 378 -14.45 -17.61 -44.21
N ASP A 379 -14.94 -17.51 -45.46
CA ASP A 379 -14.91 -16.25 -46.22
C ASP A 379 -15.93 -15.19 -45.71
N SER A 380 -16.78 -15.53 -44.73
CA SER A 380 -17.78 -14.64 -44.17
C SER A 380 -17.50 -14.26 -42.70
N ILE A 381 -16.38 -14.68 -42.13
CA ILE A 381 -15.96 -14.21 -40.80
C ILE A 381 -15.39 -12.78 -40.97
N GLN A 382 -16.28 -11.80 -41.21
CA GLN A 382 -15.95 -10.41 -41.03
C GLN A 382 -15.96 -10.15 -39.52
N THR A 383 -14.93 -9.51 -39.02
CA THR A 383 -14.66 -9.18 -37.63
C THR A 383 -15.79 -8.39 -36.93
N GLU A 384 -16.75 -7.87 -37.73
CA GLU A 384 -17.97 -7.20 -37.20
C GLU A 384 -18.89 -8.15 -36.43
N ASP A 385 -18.94 -9.46 -36.71
CA ASP A 385 -19.79 -10.41 -36.01
C ASP A 385 -19.22 -10.84 -34.64
N VAL A 386 -17.92 -10.67 -34.42
CA VAL A 386 -17.25 -11.02 -33.16
C VAL A 386 -17.32 -9.85 -32.17
N SER A 387 -17.25 -8.60 -32.67
CA SER A 387 -17.36 -7.40 -31.84
C SER A 387 -18.81 -7.09 -31.41
N SER A 388 -19.82 -7.41 -32.25
CA SER A 388 -21.23 -7.11 -31.94
C SER A 388 -21.83 -7.99 -30.83
N LYS A 389 -21.29 -9.21 -30.63
CA LYS A 389 -21.72 -10.09 -29.51
C LYS A 389 -21.16 -9.63 -28.15
N THR A 390 -20.19 -8.70 -28.14
CA THR A 390 -19.65 -8.12 -26.90
C THR A 390 -20.49 -6.95 -26.35
N ASP A 391 -21.39 -6.35 -27.17
CA ASP A 391 -22.18 -5.16 -26.79
C ASP A 391 -23.59 -5.46 -26.23
N GLU A 392 -24.13 -6.66 -26.38
CA GLU A 392 -25.53 -6.98 -25.95
C GLU A 392 -25.70 -7.36 -24.48
N THR A 393 -24.66 -7.27 -23.66
CA THR A 393 -24.75 -7.54 -22.20
C THR A 393 -24.23 -6.35 -21.39
N LYS A 394 -24.90 -5.20 -21.50
CA LYS A 394 -24.82 -4.10 -20.53
C LYS A 394 -25.71 -4.34 -19.34
#